data_c469bd13ce4ed4f32c49d441c1d3cb33
#
_entry.id   c469bd13ce4ed4f32c49d441c1d3cb33
#
_cell.length_a   1.000
_cell.length_b   1.000
_cell.length_c   1.000
_cell.angle_alpha   90.00
_cell.angle_beta   90.00
_cell.angle_gamma   90.00
#
_symmetry.space_group_name_H-M   'P 1'
#
loop_
_entity.id
_entity.type
_entity.pdbx_description
1 polymer ?
#
loop_
_entity_poly.entity_id
_entity_poly.type
_entity_poly.pdbx_seq_one_letter_code
_entity_poly.pdbx_strand_id
1 'polypeptide(L)'
;MKKYLSPIIKNSFKTIFKSYILSKKVYVDIDYINLKILKNCSLGQKNESIILPIDNIILPSILKSGAWESHIIKIIKKYSKKRRFIFLDIGANIGLISRQVINSKTNISKIFCFEPDKEKIKLIRYNLSKYKNIKIMNYGLGKKDINLKLYKNIYNFGDTSFIKKTSNFSKAKVKNINNFFIKNLSSNKLPIIYKSDTQGMDEEIIFSLKETFLKNIEILIIEISNNKENLKNMNKFNKIIKFFSKYYIHNKMVSKKNLLNMIRSKNEFDLIMIK
;
A
#
# COMPACT_ATOMS: atom_id res chain seq x y z
N MET A 1 11.32 -25.46 -13.77
CA MET A 1 10.47 -25.11 -12.60
C MET A 1 11.21 -24.93 -11.27
N LYS A 2 12.33 -25.63 -10.99
CA LYS A 2 13.10 -25.51 -9.73
C LYS A 2 13.84 -24.19 -9.50
N LYS A 3 14.05 -23.37 -10.53
CA LYS A 3 14.88 -22.14 -10.49
C LYS A 3 14.14 -20.87 -10.01
N TYR A 4 12.82 -20.90 -9.88
CA TYR A 4 11.97 -19.72 -9.65
C TYR A 4 11.10 -19.81 -8.40
N LEU A 5 11.31 -20.80 -7.52
CA LEU A 5 10.60 -20.81 -6.24
C LEU A 5 11.17 -19.70 -5.34
N SER A 6 10.31 -18.76 -4.99
CA SER A 6 10.58 -17.68 -4.05
C SER A 6 11.24 -18.23 -2.78
N PRO A 7 12.08 -17.43 -2.09
CA PRO A 7 12.68 -17.82 -0.82
C PRO A 7 11.67 -18.22 0.28
N ILE A 8 10.38 -18.11 -0.01
CA ILE A 8 9.31 -18.35 0.97
C ILE A 8 8.88 -19.82 1.02
N ILE A 9 8.98 -20.63 -0.07
CA ILE A 9 8.34 -21.94 -0.06
C ILE A 9 9.07 -23.01 -0.86
N LYS A 10 9.68 -23.99 -0.18
CA LYS A 10 9.91 -25.32 -0.78
C LYS A 10 8.94 -26.39 -0.27
N ASN A 11 8.52 -26.33 0.98
CA ASN A 11 7.73 -27.42 1.62
C ASN A 11 6.23 -27.13 1.71
N SER A 12 5.81 -25.86 1.74
CA SER A 12 4.40 -25.48 1.83
C SER A 12 3.66 -25.61 0.48
N PHE A 13 4.38 -25.56 -0.65
CA PHE A 13 3.76 -25.65 -1.98
C PHE A 13 3.03 -26.99 -2.21
N LYS A 14 3.59 -28.11 -1.73
CA LYS A 14 2.91 -29.42 -1.82
C LYS A 14 1.62 -29.46 -0.98
N THR A 15 1.64 -28.83 0.18
CA THR A 15 0.47 -28.78 1.09
C THR A 15 -0.58 -27.82 0.56
N ILE A 16 -0.18 -26.65 0.07
CA ILE A 16 -1.08 -25.64 -0.53
C ILE A 16 -1.70 -26.19 -1.83
N PHE A 17 -0.90 -26.81 -2.71
CA PHE A 17 -1.39 -27.39 -3.96
C PHE A 17 -2.32 -28.59 -3.71
N LYS A 18 -2.01 -29.40 -2.71
CA LYS A 18 -2.89 -30.50 -2.26
C LYS A 18 -4.21 -29.96 -1.69
N SER A 19 -4.17 -28.93 -0.86
CA SER A 19 -5.35 -28.27 -0.32
C SER A 19 -6.18 -27.59 -1.41
N TYR A 20 -5.55 -26.90 -2.38
CA TYR A 20 -6.21 -26.28 -3.51
C TYR A 20 -6.88 -27.28 -4.45
N ILE A 21 -6.26 -28.44 -4.70
CA ILE A 21 -6.85 -29.52 -5.52
C ILE A 21 -7.97 -30.24 -4.76
N LEU A 22 -7.83 -30.41 -3.45
CA LEU A 22 -8.85 -31.00 -2.60
C LEU A 22 -10.03 -30.04 -2.34
N SER A 23 -9.80 -28.73 -2.31
CA SER A 23 -10.82 -27.71 -2.06
C SER A 23 -11.84 -27.55 -3.21
N LYS A 24 -11.60 -28.11 -4.39
CA LYS A 24 -12.63 -28.20 -5.44
C LYS A 24 -13.86 -29.04 -5.03
N LYS A 25 -13.81 -29.74 -3.89
CA LYS A 25 -14.94 -30.52 -3.34
C LYS A 25 -15.29 -30.25 -1.89
N VAL A 26 -14.52 -29.42 -1.19
CA VAL A 26 -14.80 -29.04 0.21
C VAL A 26 -14.69 -27.53 0.30
N TYR A 27 -15.80 -26.85 0.57
CA TYR A 27 -15.83 -25.45 1.00
C TYR A 27 -15.13 -25.38 2.36
N VAL A 28 -13.83 -25.18 2.34
CA VAL A 28 -13.08 -24.79 3.51
C VAL A 28 -12.85 -23.28 3.34
N ASP A 29 -13.51 -22.48 4.13
CA ASP A 29 -13.25 -21.04 4.30
C ASP A 29 -11.84 -20.84 4.90
N ILE A 30 -10.80 -21.19 4.15
CA ILE A 30 -9.43 -20.82 4.50
C ILE A 30 -9.12 -19.55 3.74
N ASP A 31 -9.49 -18.42 4.33
CA ASP A 31 -9.22 -17.11 3.75
C ASP A 31 -7.73 -16.75 3.81
N TYR A 32 -6.94 -17.40 4.69
CA TYR A 32 -5.57 -17.00 4.99
C TYR A 32 -4.64 -18.18 5.18
N ILE A 33 -3.37 -17.99 4.81
CA ILE A 33 -2.30 -18.96 5.02
C ILE A 33 -1.16 -18.32 5.84
N ASN A 34 -0.67 -19.07 6.84
CA ASN A 34 0.52 -18.69 7.59
C ASN A 34 1.74 -19.37 6.96
N LEU A 35 2.66 -18.58 6.41
CA LEU A 35 3.85 -19.06 5.74
C LEU A 35 5.10 -18.76 6.53
N LYS A 36 6.03 -19.71 6.56
CA LYS A 36 7.37 -19.53 7.12
C LYS A 36 8.35 -19.05 6.06
N ILE A 37 9.11 -18.02 6.35
CA ILE A 37 10.13 -17.47 5.46
C ILE A 37 11.37 -18.38 5.53
N LEU A 38 11.76 -18.98 4.40
CA LEU A 38 12.85 -19.93 4.33
C LEU A 38 14.23 -19.29 4.14
N LYS A 39 14.27 -18.05 3.59
CA LYS A 39 15.47 -17.26 3.37
C LYS A 39 15.19 -15.80 3.65
N ASN A 40 16.20 -15.05 4.09
CA ASN A 40 16.08 -13.60 4.24
C ASN A 40 15.62 -12.95 2.93
N CYS A 41 14.55 -12.16 3.01
CA CYS A 41 13.99 -11.43 1.88
C CYS A 41 13.38 -10.10 2.37
N SER A 42 12.82 -9.33 1.45
CA SER A 42 12.17 -8.05 1.82
C SER A 42 10.97 -8.24 2.77
N LEU A 43 10.34 -9.40 2.76
CA LEU A 43 9.21 -9.71 3.65
C LEU A 43 9.63 -10.13 5.06
N GLY A 44 10.90 -10.46 5.29
CA GLY A 44 11.39 -10.82 6.62
C GLY A 44 12.66 -11.67 6.61
N GLN A 45 13.06 -12.06 7.81
CA GLN A 45 14.22 -12.92 8.02
C GLN A 45 13.80 -14.40 7.95
N LYS A 46 14.80 -15.28 7.75
CA LYS A 46 14.61 -16.73 7.82
C LYS A 46 13.91 -17.10 9.14
N ASN A 47 12.98 -18.04 9.07
CA ASN A 47 12.16 -18.57 10.17
C ASN A 47 11.07 -17.63 10.71
N GLU A 48 10.94 -16.41 10.21
CA GLU A 48 9.78 -15.58 10.53
C GLU A 48 8.53 -16.07 9.82
N SER A 49 7.38 -15.76 10.42
CA SER A 49 6.08 -16.06 9.83
C SER A 49 5.44 -14.82 9.20
N ILE A 50 4.62 -15.05 8.19
CA ILE A 50 3.79 -14.06 7.54
C ILE A 50 2.43 -14.67 7.21
N ILE A 51 1.35 -13.95 7.50
CA ILE A 51 0.01 -14.34 7.08
C ILE A 51 -0.35 -13.63 5.79
N LEU A 52 -0.77 -14.40 4.79
CA LEU A 52 -1.19 -13.92 3.48
C LEU A 52 -2.62 -14.37 3.19
N PRO A 53 -3.42 -13.58 2.44
CA PRO A 53 -4.70 -14.05 1.95
C PRO A 53 -4.48 -15.14 0.90
N ILE A 54 -5.42 -16.08 0.82
CA ILE A 54 -5.49 -17.04 -0.27
C ILE A 54 -6.33 -16.40 -1.38
N ASP A 55 -5.67 -15.63 -2.24
CA ASP A 55 -6.30 -14.92 -3.35
C ASP A 55 -5.55 -15.17 -4.67
N ASN A 56 -6.08 -14.61 -5.74
CA ASN A 56 -5.51 -14.76 -7.08
C ASN A 56 -4.42 -13.74 -7.43
N ILE A 57 -4.10 -12.79 -6.54
CA ILE A 57 -3.22 -11.65 -6.83
C ILE A 57 -2.02 -11.62 -5.90
N ILE A 58 -2.25 -11.45 -4.58
CA ILE A 58 -1.19 -11.23 -3.59
C ILE A 58 -0.37 -12.50 -3.38
N LEU A 59 -1.04 -13.60 -3.07
CA LEU A 59 -0.37 -14.87 -2.79
C LEU A 59 0.48 -15.35 -3.96
N PRO A 60 -0.03 -15.47 -5.20
CA PRO A 60 0.79 -15.90 -6.35
C PRO A 60 1.97 -14.98 -6.63
N SER A 61 1.80 -13.66 -6.49
CA SER A 61 2.88 -12.70 -6.68
C SER A 61 4.01 -12.90 -5.68
N ILE A 62 3.66 -13.09 -4.39
CA ILE A 62 4.65 -13.33 -3.33
C ILE A 62 5.32 -14.68 -3.50
N LEU A 63 4.58 -15.72 -3.86
CA LEU A 63 5.14 -17.04 -4.12
C LEU A 63 6.13 -17.03 -5.29
N LYS A 64 5.88 -16.21 -6.30
CA LYS A 64 6.74 -16.07 -7.49
C LYS A 64 7.99 -15.24 -7.20
N SER A 65 7.85 -14.09 -6.55
CA SER A 65 8.91 -13.07 -6.45
C SER A 65 9.55 -12.95 -5.07
N GLY A 66 8.88 -13.40 -4.00
CA GLY A 66 9.27 -13.16 -2.61
C GLY A 66 9.06 -11.71 -2.16
N ALA A 67 8.28 -10.93 -2.92
CA ALA A 67 8.04 -9.51 -2.64
C ALA A 67 6.70 -9.07 -3.20
N TRP A 68 6.15 -8.00 -2.65
CA TRP A 68 4.99 -7.28 -3.15
C TRP A 68 5.43 -5.89 -3.60
N GLU A 69 5.04 -5.45 -4.80
CA GLU A 69 5.36 -4.11 -5.35
C GLU A 69 6.83 -3.70 -5.12
N SER A 70 7.75 -4.57 -5.47
CA SER A 70 9.19 -4.41 -5.19
C SER A 70 9.80 -3.11 -5.74
N HIS A 71 9.16 -2.51 -6.75
CA HIS A 71 9.57 -1.24 -7.34
C HIS A 71 9.44 -0.06 -6.38
N ILE A 72 8.34 -0.01 -5.62
CA ILE A 72 8.11 0.98 -4.56
C ILE A 72 9.23 0.87 -3.52
N ILE A 73 9.51 -0.35 -3.08
CA ILE A 73 10.55 -0.59 -2.07
C ILE A 73 11.94 -0.15 -2.56
N LYS A 74 12.27 -0.42 -3.83
CA LYS A 74 13.55 0.01 -4.42
C LYS A 74 13.70 1.53 -4.40
N ILE A 75 12.65 2.28 -4.74
CA ILE A 75 12.66 3.74 -4.73
C ILE A 75 12.77 4.25 -3.29
N ILE A 76 11.94 3.79 -2.37
CA ILE A 76 12.02 4.17 -0.96
C ILE A 76 13.44 3.93 -0.42
N LYS A 77 14.00 2.74 -0.66
CA LYS A 77 15.36 2.39 -0.22
C LYS A 77 16.42 3.32 -0.82
N LYS A 78 16.33 3.65 -2.11
CA LYS A 78 17.27 4.55 -2.78
C LYS A 78 17.31 5.92 -2.12
N TYR A 79 16.13 6.50 -1.85
CA TYR A 79 16.02 7.88 -1.37
C TYR A 79 16.10 8.02 0.15
N SER A 80 15.80 6.97 0.91
CA SER A 80 15.90 6.99 2.38
C SER A 80 17.29 6.70 2.94
N LYS A 81 18.29 6.37 2.12
CA LYS A 81 19.64 5.99 2.59
C LYS A 81 20.33 7.09 3.41
N LYS A 82 20.18 8.35 3.01
CA LYS A 82 20.96 9.48 3.53
C LYS A 82 20.30 10.24 4.68
N ARG A 83 19.00 10.06 4.90
CA ARG A 83 18.27 10.75 5.97
C ARG A 83 17.06 9.96 6.45
N ARG A 84 16.60 10.31 7.67
CA ARG A 84 15.44 9.67 8.29
C ARG A 84 14.15 10.22 7.74
N PHE A 85 13.13 9.36 7.63
CA PHE A 85 11.79 9.69 7.16
C PHE A 85 10.71 9.17 8.11
N ILE A 86 9.53 9.76 8.02
CA ILE A 86 8.28 9.15 8.45
C ILE A 86 7.63 8.53 7.22
N PHE A 87 7.08 7.32 7.37
CA PHE A 87 6.35 6.64 6.31
C PHE A 87 4.86 6.58 6.64
N LEU A 88 4.02 7.06 5.71
CA LEU A 88 2.58 6.92 5.76
C LEU A 88 2.16 5.87 4.73
N ASP A 89 1.57 4.77 5.20
CA ASP A 89 1.05 3.67 4.39
C ASP A 89 -0.48 3.71 4.44
N ILE A 90 -1.10 4.40 3.48
CA ILE A 90 -2.54 4.62 3.40
C ILE A 90 -3.12 3.57 2.47
N GLY A 91 -4.08 2.76 3.00
CA GLY A 91 -4.48 1.52 2.38
C GLY A 91 -3.43 0.42 2.63
N ALA A 92 -3.04 0.26 3.90
CA ALA A 92 -1.95 -0.66 4.26
C ALA A 92 -2.30 -2.14 4.03
N ASN A 93 -3.57 -2.47 3.79
CA ASN A 93 -4.08 -3.81 3.55
C ASN A 93 -3.65 -4.77 4.67
N ILE A 94 -2.75 -5.73 4.43
CA ILE A 94 -2.19 -6.64 5.45
C ILE A 94 -0.79 -6.25 5.91
N GLY A 95 -0.32 -5.05 5.57
CA GLY A 95 0.95 -4.48 6.02
C GLY A 95 2.18 -4.91 5.24
N LEU A 96 2.04 -5.43 4.01
CA LEU A 96 3.17 -5.96 3.23
C LEU A 96 4.19 -4.89 2.87
N ILE A 97 3.74 -3.72 2.39
CA ILE A 97 4.64 -2.62 2.03
C ILE A 97 5.39 -2.13 3.26
N SER A 98 4.70 -1.85 4.36
CA SER A 98 5.31 -1.44 5.61
C SER A 98 6.34 -2.45 6.12
N ARG A 99 6.03 -3.76 6.05
CA ARG A 99 6.95 -4.83 6.44
C ARG A 99 8.18 -4.86 5.54
N GLN A 100 8.03 -4.73 4.23
CA GLN A 100 9.14 -4.70 3.29
C GLN A 100 10.01 -3.45 3.45
N VAL A 101 9.41 -2.29 3.69
CA VAL A 101 10.13 -1.04 3.97
C VAL A 101 11.10 -1.25 5.14
N ILE A 102 10.64 -1.83 6.24
CA ILE A 102 11.49 -2.08 7.41
C ILE A 102 12.60 -3.09 7.10
N ASN A 103 12.25 -4.24 6.53
CA ASN A 103 13.21 -5.31 6.26
C ASN A 103 14.24 -4.96 5.18
N SER A 104 13.96 -3.96 4.36
CA SER A 104 14.86 -3.47 3.32
C SER A 104 15.95 -2.52 3.85
N LYS A 105 16.09 -2.38 5.18
CA LYS A 105 17.06 -1.50 5.83
C LYS A 105 16.94 -0.05 5.37
N THR A 106 15.70 0.43 5.26
CA THR A 106 15.40 1.84 4.98
C THR A 106 15.56 2.65 6.26
N ASN A 107 15.87 3.94 6.13
CA ASN A 107 16.03 4.83 7.27
C ASN A 107 14.69 5.46 7.69
N ILE A 108 13.75 4.61 8.11
CA ILE A 108 12.42 5.04 8.54
C ILE A 108 12.35 5.15 10.06
N SER A 109 11.99 6.34 10.54
CA SER A 109 11.84 6.64 11.96
C SER A 109 10.55 6.10 12.55
N LYS A 110 9.46 6.22 11.80
CA LYS A 110 8.11 5.85 12.22
C LYS A 110 7.25 5.51 11.03
N ILE A 111 6.36 4.55 11.20
CA ILE A 111 5.36 4.15 10.21
C ILE A 111 3.97 4.37 10.79
N PHE A 112 3.07 4.92 9.97
CA PHE A 112 1.65 4.97 10.23
C PHE A 112 0.94 4.15 9.14
N CYS A 113 0.31 3.04 9.54
CA CYS A 113 -0.50 2.20 8.66
C CYS A 113 -1.97 2.56 8.83
N PHE A 114 -2.65 2.94 7.76
CA PHE A 114 -4.07 3.24 7.76
C PHE A 114 -4.81 2.15 7.01
N GLU A 115 -5.75 1.49 7.69
CA GLU A 115 -6.58 0.45 7.09
C GLU A 115 -7.98 0.49 7.72
N PRO A 116 -9.02 0.75 6.95
CA PRO A 116 -10.38 0.83 7.47
C PRO A 116 -11.00 -0.53 7.80
N ASP A 117 -10.56 -1.62 7.15
CA ASP A 117 -11.11 -2.95 7.36
C ASP A 117 -10.60 -3.57 8.67
N LYS A 118 -11.53 -3.88 9.59
CA LYS A 118 -11.20 -4.47 10.89
C LYS A 118 -10.56 -5.87 10.78
N GLU A 119 -10.88 -6.63 9.76
CA GLU A 119 -10.31 -7.97 9.55
C GLU A 119 -8.84 -7.83 9.10
N LYS A 120 -8.57 -6.94 8.15
CA LYS A 120 -7.20 -6.65 7.70
C LYS A 120 -6.33 -6.10 8.84
N ILE A 121 -6.90 -5.31 9.76
CA ILE A 121 -6.17 -4.82 10.95
C ILE A 121 -5.61 -5.96 11.81
N LYS A 122 -6.33 -7.06 11.95
CA LYS A 122 -5.82 -8.23 12.70
C LYS A 122 -4.58 -8.79 12.01
N LEU A 123 -4.59 -8.87 10.69
CA LEU A 123 -3.47 -9.34 9.88
C LEU A 123 -2.28 -8.39 9.92
N ILE A 124 -2.52 -7.07 9.83
CA ILE A 124 -1.45 -6.05 9.99
C ILE A 124 -0.79 -6.23 11.36
N ARG A 125 -1.57 -6.34 12.44
CA ARG A 125 -1.04 -6.53 13.80
C ARG A 125 -0.16 -7.77 13.90
N TYR A 126 -0.57 -8.89 13.31
CA TYR A 126 0.24 -10.10 13.27
C TYR A 126 1.51 -9.91 12.44
N ASN A 127 1.36 -9.47 11.21
CA ASN A 127 2.47 -9.31 10.27
C ASN A 127 3.52 -8.29 10.71
N LEU A 128 3.13 -7.33 11.53
CA LEU A 128 4.00 -6.25 12.00
C LEU A 128 4.29 -6.30 13.52
N SER A 129 3.87 -7.35 14.23
CA SER A 129 3.93 -7.47 15.69
C SER A 129 5.31 -7.24 16.30
N LYS A 130 6.37 -7.66 15.62
CA LYS A 130 7.76 -7.55 16.10
C LYS A 130 8.39 -6.16 15.92
N TYR A 131 7.74 -5.25 15.16
CA TYR A 131 8.29 -3.94 14.85
C TYR A 131 7.72 -2.85 15.77
N LYS A 132 8.62 -2.14 16.49
CA LYS A 132 8.21 -1.20 17.54
C LYS A 132 7.75 0.18 17.04
N ASN A 133 8.25 0.64 15.89
CA ASN A 133 8.04 2.01 15.42
C ASN A 133 6.82 2.14 14.48
N ILE A 134 5.77 1.35 14.70
CA ILE A 134 4.57 1.32 13.86
C ILE A 134 3.35 1.73 14.67
N LYS A 135 2.55 2.62 14.11
CA LYS A 135 1.19 2.93 14.57
C LYS A 135 0.17 2.43 13.55
N ILE A 136 -0.69 1.53 13.99
CA ILE A 136 -1.77 0.96 13.17
C ILE A 136 -3.06 1.71 13.49
N MET A 137 -3.67 2.30 12.46
CA MET A 137 -4.83 3.16 12.53
C MET A 137 -6.01 2.47 11.84
N ASN A 138 -7.02 2.05 12.63
CA ASN A 138 -8.20 1.37 12.07
C ASN A 138 -9.23 2.38 11.55
N TYR A 139 -8.86 3.14 10.55
CA TYR A 139 -9.70 4.03 9.76
C TYR A 139 -9.03 4.40 8.43
N GLY A 140 -9.82 4.74 7.43
CA GLY A 140 -9.34 5.38 6.21
C GLY A 140 -9.10 6.87 6.39
N LEU A 141 -8.35 7.49 5.48
CA LEU A 141 -8.20 8.95 5.41
C LEU A 141 -9.09 9.53 4.31
N GLY A 142 -9.51 10.78 4.47
CA GLY A 142 -10.33 11.49 3.50
C GLY A 142 -10.44 12.96 3.81
N LYS A 143 -11.33 13.65 3.11
CA LYS A 143 -11.57 15.10 3.26
C LYS A 143 -12.23 15.48 4.58
N LYS A 144 -13.04 14.60 5.17
CA LYS A 144 -13.81 14.84 6.41
C LYS A 144 -13.96 13.57 7.23
N ASP A 145 -14.33 13.74 8.50
CA ASP A 145 -14.68 12.62 9.37
C ASP A 145 -16.08 12.11 8.99
N ILE A 146 -16.17 10.83 8.60
CA ILE A 146 -17.42 10.20 8.16
C ILE A 146 -17.34 8.68 8.31
N ASN A 147 -18.49 8.02 8.42
CA ASN A 147 -18.62 6.57 8.27
C ASN A 147 -19.13 6.25 6.88
N LEU A 148 -18.45 5.37 6.18
CA LEU A 148 -18.77 4.95 4.81
C LEU A 148 -18.98 3.43 4.74
N LYS A 149 -19.66 2.96 3.70
CA LYS A 149 -19.69 1.56 3.32
C LYS A 149 -18.34 1.22 2.67
N LEU A 150 -17.66 0.22 3.20
CA LEU A 150 -16.43 -0.34 2.66
C LEU A 150 -16.80 -1.64 1.94
N TYR A 151 -16.70 -1.64 0.63
CA TYR A 151 -17.06 -2.76 -0.24
C TYR A 151 -15.90 -3.71 -0.40
N LYS A 152 -16.16 -5.02 -0.33
CA LYS A 152 -15.15 -6.07 -0.39
C LYS A 152 -15.29 -6.87 -1.68
N ASN A 153 -14.16 -7.16 -2.33
CA ASN A 153 -14.11 -8.07 -3.45
C ASN A 153 -13.71 -9.46 -2.94
N ILE A 154 -14.56 -10.46 -3.20
CA ILE A 154 -14.34 -11.85 -2.76
C ILE A 154 -13.23 -12.57 -3.55
N TYR A 155 -12.89 -12.08 -4.75
CA TYR A 155 -11.87 -12.68 -5.62
C TYR A 155 -10.52 -12.01 -5.53
N ASN A 156 -10.48 -10.78 -5.03
CA ASN A 156 -9.25 -10.01 -4.87
C ASN A 156 -9.25 -9.33 -3.50
N PHE A 157 -8.50 -9.88 -2.59
CA PHE A 157 -8.42 -9.38 -1.22
C PHE A 157 -7.85 -7.94 -1.14
N GLY A 158 -7.03 -7.55 -2.11
CA GLY A 158 -6.51 -6.20 -2.26
C GLY A 158 -7.57 -5.16 -2.64
N ASP A 159 -8.57 -5.56 -3.42
CA ASP A 159 -9.59 -4.68 -4.01
C ASP A 159 -10.75 -4.39 -3.04
N THR A 160 -10.43 -3.78 -1.90
CA THR A 160 -11.42 -3.29 -0.92
C THR A 160 -11.52 -1.78 -1.06
N SER A 161 -12.72 -1.26 -1.38
CA SER A 161 -12.92 0.11 -1.82
C SER A 161 -14.13 0.79 -1.17
N PHE A 162 -14.08 2.10 -0.99
CA PHE A 162 -15.25 2.91 -0.65
C PHE A 162 -16.10 3.28 -1.88
N ILE A 163 -15.60 3.04 -3.08
CA ILE A 163 -16.20 3.50 -4.34
C ILE A 163 -16.75 2.35 -5.17
N LYS A 164 -16.01 1.27 -5.34
CA LYS A 164 -16.37 0.10 -6.15
C LYS A 164 -17.44 -0.73 -5.43
N LYS A 165 -18.71 -0.50 -5.73
CA LYS A 165 -19.85 -1.12 -5.06
C LYS A 165 -19.94 -2.63 -5.33
N THR A 166 -20.10 -3.41 -4.27
CA THR A 166 -20.39 -4.85 -4.28
C THR A 166 -21.53 -5.15 -3.31
N SER A 167 -22.07 -6.36 -3.34
CA SER A 167 -23.07 -6.82 -2.35
C SER A 167 -22.46 -7.03 -0.97
N ASN A 168 -21.16 -7.35 -0.90
CA ASN A 168 -20.45 -7.58 0.35
C ASN A 168 -19.81 -6.26 0.85
N PHE A 169 -20.28 -5.72 1.96
CA PHE A 169 -19.74 -4.50 2.54
C PHE A 169 -19.80 -4.49 4.07
N SER A 170 -18.94 -3.67 4.66
CA SER A 170 -18.95 -3.35 6.10
C SER A 170 -18.96 -1.84 6.29
N LYS A 171 -19.33 -1.36 7.48
CA LYS A 171 -19.17 0.07 7.84
C LYS A 171 -17.74 0.32 8.32
N ALA A 172 -17.10 1.35 7.80
CA ALA A 172 -15.77 1.75 8.21
C ALA A 172 -15.68 3.27 8.42
N LYS A 173 -14.77 3.66 9.33
CA LYS A 173 -14.51 5.06 9.66
C LYS A 173 -13.51 5.65 8.66
N VAL A 174 -13.78 6.86 8.22
CA VAL A 174 -12.85 7.73 7.50
C VAL A 174 -12.60 8.95 8.35
N LYS A 175 -11.36 9.41 8.48
CA LYS A 175 -10.97 10.60 9.22
C LYS A 175 -10.33 11.63 8.34
N ASN A 176 -10.50 12.91 8.70
CA ASN A 176 -9.92 14.02 8.00
C ASN A 176 -8.39 13.94 8.04
N ILE A 177 -7.76 13.94 6.85
CA ILE A 177 -6.30 13.82 6.73
C ILE A 177 -5.58 15.01 7.37
N ASN A 178 -6.11 16.23 7.28
CA ASN A 178 -5.47 17.39 7.88
C ASN A 178 -5.48 17.33 9.40
N ASN A 179 -6.57 16.83 10.01
CA ASN A 179 -6.63 16.61 11.46
C ASN A 179 -5.59 15.59 11.91
N PHE A 180 -5.36 14.53 11.12
CA PHE A 180 -4.28 13.58 11.39
C PHE A 180 -2.91 14.27 11.37
N PHE A 181 -2.61 15.08 10.34
CA PHE A 181 -1.35 15.82 10.23
C PHE A 181 -1.15 16.80 11.40
N ILE A 182 -2.16 17.59 11.74
CA ILE A 182 -2.12 18.50 12.89
C ILE A 182 -1.78 17.74 14.18
N LYS A 183 -2.49 16.66 14.45
CA LYS A 183 -2.35 15.92 15.71
C LYS A 183 -1.04 15.15 15.83
N ASN A 184 -0.51 14.62 14.73
CA ASN A 184 0.59 13.65 14.78
C ASN A 184 1.90 14.14 14.14
N LEU A 185 1.84 15.15 13.29
CA LEU A 185 2.96 15.56 12.45
C LEU A 185 3.23 17.08 12.45
N SER A 186 2.47 17.90 13.17
CA SER A 186 2.64 19.37 13.18
C SER A 186 4.01 19.81 13.71
N SER A 187 4.52 19.13 14.73
CA SER A 187 5.85 19.40 15.30
C SER A 187 6.97 18.58 14.65
N ASN A 188 6.64 17.77 13.65
CA ASN A 188 7.61 16.88 13.02
C ASN A 188 8.49 17.65 12.02
N LYS A 189 9.81 17.51 12.16
CA LYS A 189 10.81 18.07 11.24
C LYS A 189 11.34 17.06 10.20
N LEU A 190 10.99 15.76 10.33
CA LEU A 190 11.42 14.75 9.39
C LEU A 190 10.59 14.81 8.10
N PRO A 191 11.21 14.63 6.94
CA PRO A 191 10.47 14.52 5.68
C PRO A 191 9.58 13.26 5.68
N ILE A 192 8.54 13.31 4.88
CA ILE A 192 7.52 12.29 4.81
C ILE A 192 7.61 11.55 3.49
N ILE A 193 7.56 10.23 3.56
CA ILE A 193 7.22 9.36 2.44
C ILE A 193 5.74 9.03 2.58
N TYR A 194 4.95 9.45 1.61
CA TYR A 194 3.51 9.25 1.55
C TYR A 194 3.20 8.20 0.49
N LYS A 195 2.62 7.06 0.87
CA LYS A 195 2.08 6.06 -0.06
C LYS A 195 0.58 5.96 0.18
N SER A 196 -0.19 6.01 -0.89
CA SER A 196 -1.63 5.77 -0.88
C SER A 196 -2.00 4.82 -2.01
N ASP A 197 -2.77 3.80 -1.66
CA ASP A 197 -3.36 2.82 -2.54
C ASP A 197 -4.66 2.38 -1.85
N THR A 198 -5.73 3.09 -2.18
CA THR A 198 -7.04 3.00 -1.50
C THR A 198 -8.15 2.57 -2.45
N GLN A 199 -7.75 2.09 -3.62
CA GLN A 199 -8.66 1.61 -4.65
C GLN A 199 -9.72 2.65 -5.04
N GLY A 200 -9.23 3.87 -5.34
CA GLY A 200 -10.00 4.95 -5.96
C GLY A 200 -10.24 6.20 -5.12
N MET A 201 -9.76 6.28 -3.86
CA MET A 201 -9.85 7.53 -3.08
C MET A 201 -8.55 8.32 -3.03
N ASP A 202 -7.50 7.86 -3.68
CA ASP A 202 -6.13 8.37 -3.57
C ASP A 202 -6.02 9.84 -3.97
N GLU A 203 -6.62 10.19 -5.09
CA GLU A 203 -6.65 11.57 -5.58
C GLU A 203 -7.45 12.49 -4.64
N GLU A 204 -8.62 12.05 -4.15
CA GLU A 204 -9.42 12.85 -3.21
C GLU A 204 -8.66 13.13 -1.93
N ILE A 205 -7.97 12.12 -1.40
CA ILE A 205 -7.20 12.24 -0.16
C ILE A 205 -6.10 13.26 -0.33
N ILE A 206 -5.26 13.14 -1.37
CA ILE A 206 -4.13 14.03 -1.58
C ILE A 206 -4.57 15.45 -1.96
N PHE A 207 -5.65 15.61 -2.72
CA PHE A 207 -6.21 16.92 -3.06
C PHE A 207 -6.82 17.66 -1.86
N SER A 208 -7.18 16.91 -0.82
CA SER A 208 -7.72 17.46 0.42
C SER A 208 -6.64 17.93 1.38
N LEU A 209 -5.38 17.52 1.18
CA LEU A 209 -4.27 17.87 2.05
C LEU A 209 -3.88 19.34 1.89
N LYS A 210 -3.75 20.04 3.02
CA LYS A 210 -3.29 21.44 3.03
C LYS A 210 -1.88 21.58 2.44
N GLU A 211 -1.64 22.65 1.72
CA GLU A 211 -0.36 22.94 1.05
C GLU A 211 0.83 22.95 2.04
N THR A 212 0.59 23.44 3.26
CA THR A 212 1.61 23.44 4.33
C THR A 212 2.11 22.04 4.68
N PHE A 213 1.24 21.01 4.57
CA PHE A 213 1.63 19.63 4.81
C PHE A 213 2.23 18.97 3.58
N LEU A 214 1.78 19.35 2.36
CA LEU A 214 2.40 18.88 1.11
C LEU A 214 3.89 19.27 1.04
N LYS A 215 4.27 20.41 1.60
CA LYS A 215 5.68 20.83 1.68
C LYS A 215 6.57 19.89 2.47
N ASN A 216 6.01 19.04 3.35
CA ASN A 216 6.77 18.08 4.14
C ASN A 216 6.87 16.69 3.46
N ILE A 217 6.09 16.46 2.39
CA ILE A 217 6.15 15.23 1.62
C ILE A 217 7.33 15.32 0.65
N GLU A 218 8.28 14.43 0.80
CA GLU A 218 9.47 14.32 -0.04
C GLU A 218 9.30 13.32 -1.16
N ILE A 219 8.59 12.23 -0.87
CA ILE A 219 8.24 11.18 -1.82
C ILE A 219 6.73 10.96 -1.71
N LEU A 220 6.04 11.11 -2.83
CA LEU A 220 4.62 10.84 -2.97
C LEU A 220 4.43 9.65 -3.89
N ILE A 221 3.74 8.62 -3.42
CA ILE A 221 3.41 7.40 -4.15
C ILE A 221 1.89 7.26 -4.10
N ILE A 222 1.23 7.33 -5.24
CA ILE A 222 -0.23 7.22 -5.32
C ILE A 222 -0.64 6.39 -6.53
N GLU A 223 -1.72 5.64 -6.40
CA GLU A 223 -2.42 5.06 -7.54
C GLU A 223 -3.28 6.15 -8.21
N ILE A 224 -3.09 6.35 -9.50
CA ILE A 224 -3.95 7.21 -10.32
C ILE A 224 -5.05 6.33 -10.90
N SER A 225 -6.28 6.60 -10.50
CA SER A 225 -7.42 5.80 -10.95
C SER A 225 -7.86 6.17 -12.37
N ASN A 226 -8.43 5.18 -13.08
CA ASN A 226 -9.05 5.39 -14.38
C ASN A 226 -10.40 6.13 -14.20
N ASN A 227 -10.35 7.43 -13.95
CA ASN A 227 -11.53 8.23 -13.68
C ASN A 227 -11.67 9.39 -14.66
N LYS A 228 -12.87 9.55 -15.26
CA LYS A 228 -13.21 10.73 -16.09
C LYS A 228 -13.07 12.06 -15.33
N GLU A 229 -13.15 12.02 -14.00
CA GLU A 229 -12.94 13.21 -13.15
C GLU A 229 -11.50 13.69 -13.11
N ASN A 230 -10.52 12.89 -13.50
CA ASN A 230 -9.11 13.31 -13.56
C ASN A 230 -8.92 14.52 -14.49
N LEU A 231 -9.66 14.57 -15.58
CA LEU A 231 -9.65 15.74 -16.49
C LEU A 231 -10.15 17.01 -15.79
N LYS A 232 -11.20 16.90 -14.98
CA LYS A 232 -11.74 18.05 -14.21
C LYS A 232 -10.79 18.47 -13.09
N ASN A 233 -9.97 17.57 -12.61
CA ASN A 233 -9.04 17.78 -11.51
C ASN A 233 -7.62 18.19 -11.94
N MET A 234 -7.35 18.44 -13.23
CA MET A 234 -6.02 18.80 -13.74
C MET A 234 -5.38 19.98 -13.01
N ASN A 235 -6.18 20.99 -12.62
CA ASN A 235 -5.68 22.11 -11.84
C ASN A 235 -5.19 21.68 -10.45
N LYS A 236 -5.84 20.70 -9.82
CA LYS A 236 -5.40 20.14 -8.53
C LYS A 236 -4.13 19.32 -8.70
N PHE A 237 -4.02 18.51 -9.76
CA PHE A 237 -2.78 17.80 -10.09
C PHE A 237 -1.62 18.78 -10.31
N ASN A 238 -1.83 19.83 -11.09
CA ASN A 238 -0.80 20.86 -11.31
C ASN A 238 -0.33 21.52 -10.02
N LYS A 239 -1.24 21.78 -9.06
CA LYS A 239 -0.87 22.33 -7.74
C LYS A 239 0.02 21.37 -6.94
N ILE A 240 -0.16 20.06 -7.08
CA ILE A 240 0.65 19.07 -6.38
C ILE A 240 1.98 18.85 -7.11
N ILE A 241 1.94 18.66 -8.42
CA ILE A 241 3.11 18.38 -9.26
C ILE A 241 4.20 19.44 -9.10
N LYS A 242 3.83 20.72 -8.86
CA LYS A 242 4.79 21.82 -8.68
C LYS A 242 5.74 21.62 -7.48
N PHE A 243 5.40 20.77 -6.51
CA PHE A 243 6.25 20.47 -5.36
C PHE A 243 7.31 19.43 -5.63
N PHE A 244 7.28 18.77 -6.80
CA PHE A 244 8.14 17.64 -7.12
C PHE A 244 8.92 17.91 -8.42
N SER A 245 10.12 17.33 -8.51
CA SER A 245 11.03 17.51 -9.64
C SER A 245 11.22 16.25 -10.49
N LYS A 246 10.97 15.07 -9.91
CA LYS A 246 11.16 13.77 -10.59
C LYS A 246 9.87 12.97 -10.55
N TYR A 247 9.55 12.35 -11.66
CA TYR A 247 8.30 11.59 -11.85
C TYR A 247 8.61 10.21 -12.39
N TYR A 248 7.98 9.17 -11.84
CA TYR A 248 8.14 7.80 -12.29
C TYR A 248 6.76 7.18 -12.51
N ILE A 249 6.60 6.49 -13.64
CA ILE A 249 5.44 5.68 -13.99
C ILE A 249 5.99 4.33 -14.42
N HIS A 250 5.46 3.22 -13.87
CA HIS A 250 5.94 1.86 -14.14
C HIS A 250 7.47 1.73 -14.07
N ASN A 251 8.09 2.31 -13.03
CA ASN A 251 9.55 2.35 -12.80
C ASN A 251 10.39 3.15 -13.80
N LYS A 252 9.78 3.80 -14.77
CA LYS A 252 10.46 4.64 -15.74
C LYS A 252 10.32 6.11 -15.36
N MET A 253 11.43 6.83 -15.35
CA MET A 253 11.39 8.29 -15.17
C MET A 253 10.74 8.91 -16.40
N VAL A 254 9.81 9.83 -16.17
CA VAL A 254 9.06 10.53 -17.21
C VAL A 254 9.19 12.05 -17.06
N SER A 255 9.04 12.76 -18.17
CA SER A 255 8.95 14.22 -18.14
C SER A 255 7.60 14.66 -17.56
N LYS A 256 7.55 15.90 -17.05
CA LYS A 256 6.28 16.52 -16.59
C LYS A 256 5.21 16.50 -17.69
N LYS A 257 5.59 16.77 -18.96
CA LYS A 257 4.69 16.73 -20.11
C LYS A 257 4.08 15.33 -20.29
N ASN A 258 4.90 14.29 -20.25
CA ASN A 258 4.43 12.90 -20.39
C ASN A 258 3.55 12.48 -19.21
N LEU A 259 3.90 12.88 -17.97
CA LEU A 259 3.04 12.65 -16.80
C LEU A 259 1.65 13.25 -17.02
N LEU A 260 1.56 14.52 -17.42
CA LEU A 260 0.27 15.18 -17.64
C LEU A 260 -0.55 14.50 -18.75
N ASN A 261 0.11 14.01 -19.80
CA ASN A 261 -0.55 13.25 -20.86
C ASN A 261 -1.07 11.90 -20.33
N MET A 262 -0.31 11.20 -19.50
CA MET A 262 -0.74 9.95 -18.88
C MET A 262 -1.95 10.14 -17.96
N ILE A 263 -1.96 11.18 -17.12
CA ILE A 263 -3.13 11.51 -16.28
C ILE A 263 -4.37 11.75 -17.14
N ARG A 264 -4.22 12.35 -18.33
CA ARG A 264 -5.33 12.58 -19.27
C ARG A 264 -5.79 11.31 -20.01
N SER A 265 -4.92 10.32 -20.15
CA SER A 265 -5.20 9.11 -20.97
C SER A 265 -6.18 8.13 -20.34
N LYS A 266 -6.67 8.40 -19.12
CA LYS A 266 -7.62 7.57 -18.36
C LYS A 266 -7.11 6.15 -18.05
N ASN A 267 -5.81 5.93 -18.04
CA ASN A 267 -5.22 4.68 -17.61
C ASN A 267 -4.99 4.70 -16.10
N GLU A 268 -5.15 3.55 -15.47
CA GLU A 268 -4.74 3.33 -14.08
C GLU A 268 -3.24 3.06 -14.03
N PHE A 269 -2.52 3.74 -13.12
CA PHE A 269 -1.09 3.53 -12.94
C PHE A 269 -0.57 4.07 -11.60
N ASP A 270 0.51 3.46 -11.12
CA ASP A 270 1.26 3.97 -9.99
C ASP A 270 2.11 5.18 -10.39
N LEU A 271 1.88 6.29 -9.72
CA LEU A 271 2.66 7.51 -9.85
C LEU A 271 3.56 7.70 -8.65
N ILE A 272 4.86 7.86 -8.90
CA ILE A 272 5.83 8.22 -7.87
C ILE A 272 6.43 9.57 -8.21
N MET A 273 6.31 10.50 -7.28
CA MET A 273 6.86 11.85 -7.40
C MET A 273 7.87 12.13 -6.28
N ILE A 274 9.00 12.74 -6.61
CA ILE A 274 10.12 13.00 -5.69
C ILE A 274 10.54 14.46 -5.85
N LYS A 275 10.82 15.11 -4.72
CA LYS A 275 11.41 16.47 -4.69
C LYS A 275 12.80 16.53 -5.25
#